data_86268398576206939c31cffc8f4a75ce
#
_entry.id   86268398576206939c31cffc8f4a75ce
#
_cell.length_a   1.000
_cell.length_b   1.000
_cell.length_c   1.000
_cell.angle_alpha   90.00
_cell.angle_beta   90.00
_cell.angle_gamma   90.00
#
_symmetry.space_group_name_H-M   'P 1'
#
loop_
_entity.id
_entity.type
_entity.pdbx_description
1 polymer ?
#
loop_
_entity_poly.entity_id
_entity_poly.type
_entity_poly.pdbx_seq_one_letter_code
_entity_poly.pdbx_strand_id
1 'polypeptide(L)'
;MSVQEQKKKAPRDNGAPDHMKNLHPLMLKNYGKWKHYEKVRTGVLKRVAESGDVLYVVRAGSPRTMSIITMRKICDIADKYCQGHIRFTSRANVEFLIGNEKDVEPLIKAVEKDLGWPVGGTGASLSNIIHTQGWLHCNLPGTDAAGSVKALMDELFNDFITENLPQRVKISTSCCSINCGGQADIAINVQHHHPPRVDNKGVGVCEHPKVVAICPVAAIRPSMADGKASLEVVPEKCMYCGACHGQCPSMEIRDAQTDTLSIWIGGKAASTRKGPSFMKLAVWGLPNNAPRWPEVGEAVKKIIEVYRTGARPYERLGEWVERIGWKRFFELTGFPFTKYHIDDFKNARATLNTSSHVRL
;
A
#
# COMPACT_ATOMS: atom_id res chain seq x y z
N MET A 1 31.89 -4.37 18.00
CA MET A 1 32.42 -3.03 17.67
C MET A 1 31.83 -2.02 18.63
N SER A 2 32.69 -1.21 19.27
CA SER A 2 32.25 -0.18 20.20
C SER A 2 31.59 1.01 19.43
N VAL A 3 30.71 1.76 20.10
CA VAL A 3 30.08 2.97 19.52
C VAL A 3 31.13 3.99 19.06
N GLN A 4 32.31 3.99 19.65
CA GLN A 4 33.42 4.86 19.25
C GLN A 4 34.11 4.41 17.96
N GLU A 5 34.16 3.09 17.67
CA GLU A 5 34.68 2.56 16.41
C GLU A 5 33.72 2.82 15.24
N GLN A 6 32.41 2.79 15.50
CA GLN A 6 31.41 3.14 14.46
C GLN A 6 31.48 4.61 14.03
N LYS A 7 31.81 5.54 14.95
CA LYS A 7 31.97 6.96 14.64
C LYS A 7 33.19 7.30 13.76
N LYS A 8 34.15 6.40 13.64
CA LYS A 8 35.36 6.58 12.80
C LYS A 8 35.18 6.19 11.35
N LYS A 9 34.09 5.46 11.01
CA LYS A 9 33.78 5.09 9.62
C LYS A 9 33.04 6.25 8.92
N ALA A 10 33.37 6.45 7.65
CA ALA A 10 32.61 7.38 6.82
C ALA A 10 31.13 6.96 6.78
N PRO A 11 30.14 7.90 6.78
CA PRO A 11 28.72 7.56 6.76
C PRO A 11 28.35 6.57 5.64
N ARG A 12 28.98 6.66 4.48
CA ARG A 12 28.80 5.74 3.34
C ARG A 12 29.16 4.29 3.66
N ASP A 13 30.07 4.04 4.61
CA ASP A 13 30.51 2.69 4.97
C ASP A 13 29.53 2.02 5.96
N ASN A 14 28.64 2.81 6.58
CA ASN A 14 27.64 2.35 7.55
C ASN A 14 26.20 2.47 7.01
N GLY A 15 26.03 3.01 5.81
CA GLY A 15 24.73 3.22 5.17
C GLY A 15 24.26 2.01 4.35
N ALA A 16 23.31 2.27 3.47
CA ALA A 16 22.85 1.26 2.52
C ALA A 16 24.00 0.76 1.62
N PRO A 17 23.96 -0.50 1.18
CA PRO A 17 24.95 -1.04 0.25
C PRO A 17 25.13 -0.17 -0.99
N ASP A 18 26.34 -0.12 -1.50
CA ASP A 18 26.64 0.60 -2.75
C ASP A 18 25.84 -0.01 -3.92
N HIS A 19 24.87 0.76 -4.42
CA HIS A 19 23.96 0.32 -5.46
C HIS A 19 24.67 0.08 -6.80
N MET A 20 25.80 0.76 -7.05
CA MET A 20 26.55 0.65 -8.31
C MET A 20 27.04 -0.78 -8.58
N LYS A 21 27.35 -1.53 -7.50
CA LYS A 21 27.80 -2.93 -7.59
C LYS A 21 26.73 -3.90 -8.09
N ASN A 22 25.45 -3.49 -8.01
CA ASN A 22 24.31 -4.34 -8.36
C ASN A 22 23.64 -3.91 -9.68
N LEU A 23 24.23 -2.97 -10.42
CA LEU A 23 23.64 -2.51 -11.68
C LEU A 23 23.95 -3.47 -12.83
N HIS A 24 22.93 -3.70 -13.67
CA HIS A 24 23.13 -4.37 -14.96
C HIS A 24 24.22 -3.63 -15.77
N PRO A 25 25.13 -4.33 -16.49
CA PRO A 25 26.23 -3.69 -17.22
C PRO A 25 25.83 -2.54 -18.15
N LEU A 26 24.70 -2.68 -18.86
CA LEU A 26 24.15 -1.60 -19.69
C LEU A 26 23.67 -0.40 -18.86
N MET A 27 23.17 -0.63 -17.64
CA MET A 27 22.79 0.46 -16.74
C MET A 27 24.02 1.18 -16.19
N LEU A 28 25.08 0.42 -15.84
CA LEU A 28 26.32 1.00 -15.36
C LEU A 28 26.99 1.85 -16.45
N LYS A 29 27.06 1.33 -17.68
CA LYS A 29 27.62 2.05 -18.85
C LYS A 29 26.87 3.36 -19.13
N ASN A 30 25.55 3.35 -18.99
CA ASN A 30 24.68 4.48 -19.34
C ASN A 30 24.08 5.18 -18.10
N TYR A 31 24.76 5.11 -16.95
CA TYR A 31 24.26 5.67 -15.72
C TYR A 31 24.03 7.19 -15.82
N GLY A 32 22.78 7.63 -15.62
CA GLY A 32 22.37 9.02 -15.77
C GLY A 32 22.20 9.52 -17.23
N LYS A 33 22.42 8.65 -18.25
CA LYS A 33 22.40 9.02 -19.67
C LYS A 33 21.26 8.37 -20.45
N TRP A 34 20.11 8.13 -19.80
CA TRP A 34 18.91 7.59 -20.44
C TRP A 34 18.13 8.71 -21.11
N LYS A 35 17.85 8.57 -22.42
CA LYS A 35 17.21 9.61 -23.24
C LYS A 35 15.68 9.53 -23.17
N HIS A 36 15.10 8.35 -23.45
CA HIS A 36 13.66 8.12 -23.43
C HIS A 36 13.33 6.65 -23.19
N TYR A 37 12.05 6.37 -23.08
CA TYR A 37 11.54 4.99 -23.10
C TYR A 37 10.43 4.86 -24.15
N GLU A 38 10.36 3.68 -24.74
CA GLU A 38 9.28 3.26 -25.63
C GLU A 38 8.48 2.16 -24.94
N LYS A 39 7.17 2.21 -25.09
CA LYS A 39 6.33 1.12 -24.63
C LYS A 39 6.25 0.07 -25.74
N VAL A 40 6.67 -1.15 -25.44
CA VAL A 40 6.54 -2.29 -26.36
C VAL A 40 5.13 -2.88 -26.22
N ARG A 41 4.77 -3.22 -24.98
CA ARG A 41 3.42 -3.65 -24.57
C ARG A 41 3.26 -3.44 -23.06
N THR A 42 2.06 -3.68 -22.51
CA THR A 42 1.85 -3.63 -21.06
C THR A 42 2.81 -4.59 -20.35
N GLY A 43 3.52 -4.07 -19.36
CA GLY A 43 4.55 -4.82 -18.64
C GLY A 43 5.93 -4.83 -19.31
N VAL A 44 6.09 -4.36 -20.55
CA VAL A 44 7.37 -4.37 -21.28
C VAL A 44 7.72 -2.97 -21.74
N LEU A 45 8.86 -2.44 -21.25
CA LEU A 45 9.37 -1.13 -21.60
C LEU A 45 10.76 -1.28 -22.24
N LYS A 46 11.00 -0.53 -23.30
CA LYS A 46 12.32 -0.38 -23.95
C LYS A 46 12.91 0.95 -23.51
N ARG A 47 14.07 0.92 -22.88
CA ARG A 47 14.84 2.10 -22.46
C ARG A 47 15.94 2.37 -23.46
N VAL A 48 16.02 3.59 -23.95
CA VAL A 48 17.03 3.99 -24.94
C VAL A 48 17.96 5.02 -24.30
N ALA A 49 19.25 4.75 -24.35
CA ALA A 49 20.30 5.64 -23.85
C ALA A 49 20.75 6.64 -24.92
N GLU A 50 21.47 7.68 -24.52
CA GLU A 50 22.11 8.66 -25.44
C GLU A 50 23.12 8.00 -26.37
N SER A 51 23.77 6.94 -25.90
CA SER A 51 24.69 6.12 -26.68
C SER A 51 24.04 5.28 -27.78
N GLY A 52 22.71 5.18 -27.81
CA GLY A 52 21.96 4.25 -28.64
C GLY A 52 21.81 2.85 -28.05
N ASP A 53 22.40 2.57 -26.90
CA ASP A 53 22.19 1.29 -26.18
C ASP A 53 20.74 1.16 -25.77
N VAL A 54 20.24 -0.07 -25.78
CA VAL A 54 18.86 -0.41 -25.43
C VAL A 54 18.83 -1.39 -24.27
N LEU A 55 17.94 -1.15 -23.32
CA LEU A 55 17.62 -2.06 -22.22
C LEU A 55 16.10 -2.31 -22.19
N TYR A 56 15.69 -3.55 -22.30
CA TYR A 56 14.32 -3.97 -22.11
C TYR A 56 14.05 -4.26 -20.63
N VAL A 57 12.90 -3.82 -20.14
CA VAL A 57 12.46 -4.03 -18.76
C VAL A 57 11.15 -4.78 -18.80
N VAL A 58 11.12 -6.02 -18.33
CA VAL A 58 9.92 -6.84 -18.21
C VAL A 58 9.48 -6.84 -16.76
N ARG A 59 8.27 -6.34 -16.49
CA ARG A 59 7.70 -6.24 -15.14
C ARG A 59 6.73 -7.35 -14.89
N ALA A 60 7.02 -8.18 -13.88
CA ALA A 60 6.13 -9.23 -13.40
C ALA A 60 5.44 -8.82 -12.09
N GLY A 61 4.15 -9.10 -11.97
CA GLY A 61 3.37 -8.92 -10.75
C GLY A 61 3.73 -10.00 -9.74
N SER A 62 4.55 -9.66 -8.76
CA SER A 62 5.02 -10.61 -7.75
C SER A 62 4.40 -10.37 -6.38
N PRO A 63 4.31 -11.41 -5.51
CA PRO A 63 3.90 -11.25 -4.12
C PRO A 63 5.00 -10.54 -3.32
N ARG A 64 4.64 -9.96 -2.18
CA ARG A 64 5.62 -9.36 -1.25
C ARG A 64 6.41 -10.39 -0.45
N THR A 65 5.80 -11.55 -0.21
CA THR A 65 6.42 -12.64 0.54
C THR A 65 6.79 -13.75 -0.42
N MET A 66 8.05 -14.17 -0.40
CA MET A 66 8.58 -15.19 -1.31
C MET A 66 9.34 -16.25 -0.54
N SER A 67 9.23 -17.50 -0.99
CA SER A 67 10.09 -18.58 -0.52
C SER A 67 11.46 -18.53 -1.20
N ILE A 68 12.46 -19.16 -0.57
CA ILE A 68 13.78 -19.35 -1.19
C ILE A 68 13.70 -20.16 -2.50
N ILE A 69 12.73 -21.08 -2.59
CA ILE A 69 12.50 -21.84 -3.83
C ILE A 69 12.07 -20.89 -4.95
N THR A 70 11.16 -19.98 -4.68
CA THR A 70 10.72 -18.95 -5.64
C THR A 70 11.89 -18.03 -6.02
N MET A 71 12.68 -17.60 -5.03
CA MET A 71 13.86 -16.76 -5.28
C MET A 71 14.89 -17.45 -6.17
N ARG A 72 15.14 -18.74 -5.99
CA ARG A 72 16.03 -19.52 -6.87
C ARG A 72 15.53 -19.54 -8.31
N LYS A 73 14.22 -19.80 -8.53
CA LYS A 73 13.63 -19.72 -9.88
C LYS A 73 13.80 -18.34 -10.53
N ILE A 74 13.65 -17.26 -9.74
CA ILE A 74 13.90 -15.90 -10.24
C ILE A 74 15.38 -15.75 -10.64
N CYS A 75 16.31 -16.26 -9.83
CA CYS A 75 17.73 -16.24 -10.15
C CYS A 75 18.04 -17.03 -11.43
N ASP A 76 17.50 -18.25 -11.57
CA ASP A 76 17.70 -19.09 -12.76
C ASP A 76 17.22 -18.37 -14.04
N ILE A 77 16.07 -17.71 -13.99
CA ILE A 77 15.54 -16.90 -15.10
C ILE A 77 16.44 -15.69 -15.35
N ALA A 78 16.89 -15.00 -14.29
CA ALA A 78 17.74 -13.83 -14.41
C ALA A 78 19.12 -14.17 -14.98
N ASP A 79 19.72 -15.27 -14.54
CA ASP A 79 21.02 -15.74 -15.06
C ASP A 79 20.93 -16.06 -16.55
N LYS A 80 19.82 -16.69 -16.96
CA LYS A 80 19.64 -17.10 -18.35
C LYS A 80 19.40 -15.94 -19.32
N TYR A 81 18.62 -14.91 -18.90
CA TYR A 81 18.14 -13.87 -19.82
C TYR A 81 18.59 -12.44 -19.45
N CYS A 82 19.02 -12.20 -18.21
CA CYS A 82 19.27 -10.87 -17.67
C CYS A 82 20.69 -10.68 -17.14
N GLN A 83 21.62 -11.55 -17.48
CA GLN A 83 23.00 -11.54 -16.95
C GLN A 83 23.04 -11.47 -15.41
N GLY A 84 22.12 -12.16 -14.74
CA GLY A 84 22.00 -12.19 -13.28
C GLY A 84 21.40 -10.93 -12.63
N HIS A 85 20.83 -10.00 -13.38
CA HIS A 85 20.38 -8.72 -12.84
C HIS A 85 18.85 -8.55 -12.89
N ILE A 86 18.29 -8.22 -11.75
CA ILE A 86 16.87 -7.88 -11.57
C ILE A 86 16.70 -6.59 -10.77
N ARG A 87 15.50 -6.06 -10.73
CA ARG A 87 15.14 -4.94 -9.89
C ARG A 87 13.81 -5.18 -9.18
N PHE A 88 13.74 -4.91 -7.88
CA PHE A 88 12.48 -4.83 -7.14
C PHE A 88 11.92 -3.41 -7.23
N THR A 89 10.63 -3.28 -7.49
CA THR A 89 9.95 -1.98 -7.47
C THR A 89 9.37 -1.68 -6.11
N SER A 90 9.06 -0.40 -5.83
CA SER A 90 8.39 0.02 -4.59
C SER A 90 6.99 -0.61 -4.39
N ARG A 91 6.42 -1.21 -5.44
CA ARG A 91 5.13 -1.90 -5.38
C ARG A 91 5.28 -3.42 -5.49
N ALA A 92 6.38 -3.94 -5.00
CA ALA A 92 6.68 -5.37 -4.93
C ALA A 92 6.65 -6.11 -6.28
N ASN A 93 6.87 -5.42 -7.42
CA ASN A 93 7.08 -6.12 -8.68
C ASN A 93 8.55 -6.51 -8.82
N VAL A 94 8.80 -7.62 -9.51
CA VAL A 94 10.11 -7.96 -10.04
C VAL A 94 10.23 -7.42 -11.47
N GLU A 95 11.30 -6.71 -11.75
CA GLU A 95 11.65 -6.29 -13.11
C GLU A 95 12.91 -7.03 -13.57
N PHE A 96 12.78 -7.72 -14.69
CA PHE A 96 13.86 -8.41 -15.37
C PHE A 96 14.49 -7.46 -16.39
N LEU A 97 15.82 -7.35 -16.36
CA LEU A 97 16.60 -6.38 -17.14
C LEU A 97 17.29 -7.09 -18.28
N ILE A 98 16.85 -6.85 -19.52
CA ILE A 98 17.25 -7.63 -20.70
C ILE A 98 18.00 -6.74 -21.68
N GLY A 99 19.22 -7.13 -22.05
CA GLY A 99 20.03 -6.41 -23.05
C GLY A 99 19.71 -6.75 -24.50
N ASN A 100 19.03 -7.87 -24.76
CA ASN A 100 18.78 -8.35 -26.12
C ASN A 100 17.28 -8.56 -26.36
N GLU A 101 16.73 -7.95 -27.39
CA GLU A 101 15.29 -8.03 -27.73
C GLU A 101 14.80 -9.47 -27.93
N LYS A 102 15.66 -10.34 -28.51
CA LYS A 102 15.31 -11.75 -28.76
C LYS A 102 15.00 -12.55 -27.50
N ASP A 103 15.48 -12.11 -26.34
CA ASP A 103 15.29 -12.77 -25.05
C ASP A 103 13.99 -12.34 -24.34
N VAL A 104 13.31 -11.29 -24.83
CA VAL A 104 12.10 -10.74 -24.19
C VAL A 104 10.95 -11.76 -24.14
N GLU A 105 10.57 -12.31 -25.29
CA GLU A 105 9.47 -13.28 -25.35
C GLU A 105 9.80 -14.62 -24.67
N PRO A 106 11.00 -15.20 -24.83
CA PRO A 106 11.39 -16.39 -24.07
C PRO A 106 11.37 -16.17 -22.55
N LEU A 107 11.82 -15.00 -22.06
CA LEU A 107 11.77 -14.67 -20.64
C LEU A 107 10.32 -14.57 -20.14
N ILE A 108 9.42 -13.90 -20.88
CA ILE A 108 8.03 -13.77 -20.48
C ILE A 108 7.39 -15.15 -20.32
N LYS A 109 7.61 -16.06 -21.29
CA LYS A 109 7.13 -17.44 -21.21
C LYS A 109 7.70 -18.19 -19.99
N ALA A 110 8.97 -17.96 -19.65
CA ALA A 110 9.57 -18.55 -18.46
C ALA A 110 8.96 -18.01 -17.18
N VAL A 111 8.73 -16.69 -17.07
CA VAL A 111 8.08 -16.06 -15.93
C VAL A 111 6.65 -16.60 -15.72
N GLU A 112 5.86 -16.69 -16.79
CA GLU A 112 4.51 -17.21 -16.73
C GLU A 112 4.47 -18.71 -16.38
N LYS A 113 5.35 -19.51 -16.97
CA LYS A 113 5.39 -20.97 -16.75
C LYS A 113 5.97 -21.35 -15.40
N ASP A 114 7.13 -20.79 -15.03
CA ASP A 114 7.92 -21.28 -13.89
C ASP A 114 7.55 -20.58 -12.58
N LEU A 115 7.08 -19.30 -12.66
CA LEU A 115 6.65 -18.52 -11.52
C LEU A 115 5.13 -18.38 -11.43
N GLY A 116 4.39 -18.56 -12.52
CA GLY A 116 2.94 -18.32 -12.58
C GLY A 116 2.56 -16.85 -12.44
N TRP A 117 3.48 -15.92 -12.76
CA TRP A 117 3.26 -14.49 -12.56
C TRP A 117 2.88 -13.77 -13.84
N PRO A 118 1.87 -12.89 -13.79
CA PRO A 118 1.49 -12.09 -14.94
C PRO A 118 2.51 -10.98 -15.22
N VAL A 119 2.71 -10.67 -16.49
CA VAL A 119 3.48 -9.50 -16.93
C VAL A 119 2.52 -8.33 -17.16
N GLY A 120 2.74 -7.19 -16.48
CA GLY A 120 1.81 -6.07 -16.53
C GLY A 120 2.19 -4.87 -15.65
N GLY A 121 1.20 -4.07 -15.29
CA GLY A 121 1.32 -3.00 -14.30
C GLY A 121 2.16 -1.80 -14.73
N THR A 122 2.28 -1.55 -16.04
CA THR A 122 2.96 -0.36 -16.59
C THR A 122 1.99 0.55 -17.34
N GLY A 123 2.35 1.82 -17.51
CA GLY A 123 1.53 2.77 -18.27
C GLY A 123 0.18 3.07 -17.60
N ALA A 124 -0.86 3.20 -18.42
CA ALA A 124 -2.23 3.51 -17.99
C ALA A 124 -2.99 2.22 -17.58
N SER A 125 -2.40 1.44 -16.70
CA SER A 125 -2.95 0.20 -16.14
C SER A 125 -3.04 0.25 -14.62
N LEU A 126 -3.63 -0.78 -14.03
CA LEU A 126 -3.53 -1.03 -12.60
C LEU A 126 -2.08 -1.39 -12.26
N SER A 127 -1.48 -0.72 -11.29
CA SER A 127 -0.20 -1.16 -10.69
C SER A 127 -0.44 -2.32 -9.75
N ASN A 128 0.60 -3.14 -9.48
CA ASN A 128 0.52 -4.18 -8.47
C ASN A 128 -0.03 -3.61 -7.14
N ILE A 129 -0.99 -4.30 -6.54
CA ILE A 129 -1.61 -3.89 -5.29
C ILE A 129 -0.64 -4.20 -4.14
N ILE A 130 -0.44 -3.24 -3.25
CA ILE A 130 0.39 -3.43 -2.07
C ILE A 130 -0.47 -3.56 -0.82
N HIS A 131 0.10 -4.20 0.20
CA HIS A 131 -0.57 -4.40 1.47
C HIS A 131 0.37 -4.22 2.66
N THR A 132 -0.19 -3.99 3.82
CA THR A 132 0.52 -4.06 5.10
C THR A 132 0.71 -5.51 5.53
N GLN A 133 1.36 -5.73 6.65
CA GLN A 133 1.69 -7.09 7.12
C GLN A 133 0.45 -7.96 7.38
N GLY A 134 -0.63 -7.38 7.90
CA GLY A 134 -1.86 -8.13 8.15
C GLY A 134 -1.65 -9.35 9.03
N TRP A 135 -2.34 -10.43 8.73
CA TRP A 135 -2.24 -11.68 9.47
C TRP A 135 -0.91 -12.42 9.32
N LEU A 136 -0.01 -11.95 8.43
CA LEU A 136 1.31 -12.56 8.30
C LEU A 136 2.10 -12.49 9.61
N HIS A 137 2.19 -11.31 10.23
CA HIS A 137 2.88 -11.12 11.51
C HIS A 137 2.62 -9.76 12.19
N CYS A 138 1.56 -9.04 11.85
CA CYS A 138 1.19 -7.82 12.57
C CYS A 138 0.44 -8.17 13.85
N ASN A 139 0.64 -7.40 14.91
CA ASN A 139 -0.08 -7.56 16.17
C ASN A 139 -1.41 -6.79 16.23
N LEU A 140 -1.72 -5.96 15.22
CA LEU A 140 -2.90 -5.09 15.16
C LEU A 140 -3.93 -5.42 14.05
N PRO A 141 -3.88 -6.57 13.35
CA PRO A 141 -4.66 -6.73 12.13
C PRO A 141 -6.13 -6.98 12.44
N GLY A 142 -7.01 -6.14 11.91
CA GLY A 142 -8.46 -6.38 11.87
C GLY A 142 -8.90 -7.15 10.61
N THR A 143 -8.02 -7.31 9.60
CA THR A 143 -8.28 -8.11 8.39
C THR A 143 -7.03 -8.74 7.83
N ASP A 144 -7.19 -9.76 6.98
CA ASP A 144 -6.11 -10.31 6.15
C ASP A 144 -5.86 -9.41 4.93
N ALA A 145 -4.90 -8.50 5.07
CA ALA A 145 -4.53 -7.60 4.00
C ALA A 145 -3.87 -8.32 2.80
N ALA A 146 -3.19 -9.44 3.02
CA ALA A 146 -2.56 -10.22 1.94
C ALA A 146 -3.61 -10.99 1.13
N GLY A 147 -4.56 -11.64 1.81
CA GLY A 147 -5.68 -12.34 1.16
C GLY A 147 -6.56 -11.40 0.36
N SER A 148 -6.87 -10.21 0.90
CA SER A 148 -7.66 -9.21 0.19
C SER A 148 -6.98 -8.70 -1.07
N VAL A 149 -5.65 -8.56 -1.08
CA VAL A 149 -4.89 -8.23 -2.30
C VAL A 149 -5.01 -9.33 -3.34
N LYS A 150 -4.89 -10.61 -2.94
CA LYS A 150 -5.07 -11.73 -3.87
C LYS A 150 -6.46 -11.72 -4.50
N ALA A 151 -7.50 -11.53 -3.68
CA ALA A 151 -8.88 -11.44 -4.16
C ALA A 151 -9.06 -10.29 -5.18
N LEU A 152 -8.57 -9.08 -4.84
CA LEU A 152 -8.66 -7.92 -5.72
C LEU A 152 -7.84 -8.07 -7.00
N MET A 153 -6.64 -8.66 -6.95
CA MET A 153 -5.83 -8.90 -8.14
C MET A 153 -6.48 -9.91 -9.09
N ASP A 154 -7.18 -10.93 -8.56
CA ASP A 154 -7.96 -11.86 -9.38
C ASP A 154 -9.10 -11.13 -10.10
N GLU A 155 -9.81 -10.26 -9.38
CA GLU A 155 -10.95 -9.50 -9.91
C GLU A 155 -10.55 -8.42 -10.94
N LEU A 156 -9.37 -7.83 -10.76
CA LEU A 156 -8.85 -6.73 -11.57
C LEU A 156 -7.71 -7.17 -12.49
N PHE A 157 -7.59 -8.47 -12.76
CA PHE A 157 -6.50 -9.03 -13.55
C PHE A 157 -6.36 -8.38 -14.91
N ASN A 158 -7.47 -8.17 -15.62
CA ASN A 158 -7.47 -7.53 -16.93
C ASN A 158 -6.94 -6.09 -16.88
N ASP A 159 -7.23 -5.33 -15.83
CA ASP A 159 -6.74 -3.97 -15.66
C ASP A 159 -5.24 -3.92 -15.34
N PHE A 160 -4.68 -5.03 -14.85
CA PHE A 160 -3.23 -5.14 -14.63
C PHE A 160 -2.47 -5.46 -15.92
N ILE A 161 -3.00 -6.36 -16.76
CA ILE A 161 -2.32 -6.81 -17.99
C ILE A 161 -2.62 -5.93 -19.22
N THR A 162 -3.58 -5.02 -19.13
CA THR A 162 -3.97 -4.11 -20.23
C THR A 162 -3.86 -2.65 -19.82
N GLU A 163 -3.67 -1.76 -20.80
CA GLU A 163 -3.68 -0.30 -20.60
C GLU A 163 -5.01 0.30 -21.05
N ASN A 164 -6.05 0.03 -20.28
CA ASN A 164 -7.43 0.44 -20.55
C ASN A 164 -7.94 1.55 -19.61
N LEU A 165 -7.06 2.15 -18.82
CA LEU A 165 -7.39 3.21 -17.87
C LEU A 165 -6.97 4.58 -18.39
N PRO A 166 -7.62 5.68 -17.97
CA PRO A 166 -7.20 7.04 -18.35
C PRO A 166 -5.77 7.37 -17.89
N GLN A 167 -5.38 6.86 -16.73
CA GLN A 167 -4.05 6.94 -16.15
C GLN A 167 -3.86 5.81 -15.14
N ARG A 168 -2.60 5.54 -14.76
CA ARG A 168 -2.24 4.53 -13.77
C ARG A 168 -3.05 4.64 -12.48
N VAL A 169 -3.61 3.53 -12.04
CA VAL A 169 -4.27 3.39 -10.75
C VAL A 169 -3.38 2.61 -9.79
N LYS A 170 -3.25 3.09 -8.58
CA LYS A 170 -2.51 2.44 -7.48
C LYS A 170 -3.50 2.11 -6.38
N ILE A 171 -3.50 0.85 -5.94
CA ILE A 171 -4.32 0.39 -4.83
C ILE A 171 -3.42 -0.07 -3.68
N SER A 172 -3.83 0.19 -2.45
CA SER A 172 -3.21 -0.35 -1.24
C SER A 172 -4.26 -0.87 -0.27
N THR A 173 -3.95 -1.96 0.43
CA THR A 173 -4.79 -2.52 1.49
C THR A 173 -4.06 -2.46 2.82
N SER A 174 -4.73 -1.97 3.84
CA SER A 174 -4.20 -1.88 5.20
C SER A 174 -5.03 -2.72 6.16
N CYS A 175 -4.32 -3.46 7.01
CA CYS A 175 -4.92 -4.35 8.00
C CYS A 175 -5.55 -3.65 9.20
N CYS A 176 -5.32 -2.34 9.35
CA CYS A 176 -5.88 -1.49 10.41
C CYS A 176 -5.85 -0.02 9.97
N SER A 177 -6.47 0.85 10.76
CA SER A 177 -6.59 2.28 10.47
C SER A 177 -5.29 3.08 10.54
N ILE A 178 -4.17 2.50 11.04
CA ILE A 178 -2.84 3.15 11.04
C ILE A 178 -2.28 3.32 9.62
N ASN A 179 -2.75 2.52 8.67
CA ASN A 179 -2.42 2.64 7.24
C ASN A 179 -0.91 2.66 6.91
N CYS A 180 -0.17 1.64 7.34
CA CYS A 180 1.24 1.47 7.00
C CYS A 180 1.50 1.22 5.49
N GLY A 181 0.45 1.05 4.68
CA GLY A 181 0.55 0.77 3.24
C GLY A 181 0.89 1.97 2.38
N GLY A 182 0.90 3.16 2.96
CA GLY A 182 1.22 4.40 2.26
C GLY A 182 0.10 4.91 1.34
N GLN A 183 0.39 6.02 0.67
CA GLN A 183 -0.57 6.72 -0.18
C GLN A 183 -0.82 6.00 -1.51
N ALA A 184 -2.09 5.93 -1.92
CA ALA A 184 -2.54 5.31 -3.16
C ALA A 184 -3.67 6.13 -3.81
N ASP A 185 -4.07 5.79 -5.03
CA ASP A 185 -5.29 6.36 -5.65
C ASP A 185 -6.54 5.80 -4.97
N ILE A 186 -6.47 4.52 -4.55
CA ILE A 186 -7.51 3.81 -3.79
C ILE A 186 -6.83 3.12 -2.60
N ALA A 187 -7.30 3.36 -1.40
CA ALA A 187 -6.85 2.66 -0.20
C ALA A 187 -8.02 1.98 0.48
N ILE A 188 -7.80 0.75 0.93
CA ILE A 188 -8.77 -0.06 1.64
C ILE A 188 -8.25 -0.25 3.05
N ASN A 189 -9.02 0.18 4.04
CA ASN A 189 -8.63 0.16 5.45
C ASN A 189 -9.72 -0.47 6.31
N VAL A 190 -9.29 -1.16 7.38
CA VAL A 190 -10.21 -1.60 8.43
C VAL A 190 -10.73 -0.42 9.23
N GLN A 191 -11.99 -0.51 9.62
CA GLN A 191 -12.64 0.40 10.56
C GLN A 191 -13.12 -0.40 11.77
N HIS A 192 -12.64 -0.01 12.94
CA HIS A 192 -13.16 -0.51 14.21
C HIS A 192 -14.37 0.32 14.61
N HIS A 193 -15.35 -0.30 15.29
CA HIS A 193 -16.64 0.33 15.62
C HIS A 193 -16.88 0.52 17.13
N HIS A 194 -15.92 0.16 17.97
CA HIS A 194 -16.00 0.34 19.42
C HIS A 194 -14.64 0.77 19.98
N PRO A 195 -14.61 1.41 21.16
CA PRO A 195 -13.37 1.64 21.89
C PRO A 195 -12.73 0.32 22.31
N PRO A 196 -11.40 0.31 22.58
CA PRO A 196 -10.75 -0.90 23.05
C PRO A 196 -11.36 -1.39 24.36
N ARG A 197 -11.54 -2.70 24.45
CA ARG A 197 -11.96 -3.39 25.67
C ARG A 197 -10.74 -3.60 26.56
N VAL A 198 -10.82 -3.19 27.83
CA VAL A 198 -9.73 -3.33 28.79
C VAL A 198 -9.84 -4.68 29.50
N ASP A 199 -8.87 -5.55 29.32
CA ASP A 199 -8.74 -6.75 30.16
C ASP A 199 -8.04 -6.39 31.48
N ASN A 200 -8.81 -6.22 32.52
CA ASN A 200 -8.28 -5.84 33.85
C ASN A 200 -7.32 -6.85 34.46
N LYS A 201 -7.32 -8.12 34.01
CA LYS A 201 -6.37 -9.13 34.48
C LYS A 201 -5.02 -8.97 33.81
N GLY A 202 -5.00 -8.69 32.51
CA GLY A 202 -3.77 -8.57 31.75
C GLY A 202 -3.16 -7.17 31.73
N VAL A 203 -3.97 -6.11 31.92
CA VAL A 203 -3.48 -4.73 31.82
C VAL A 203 -2.47 -4.36 32.92
N GLY A 204 -2.46 -5.06 34.04
CA GLY A 204 -1.53 -4.80 35.14
C GLY A 204 -0.06 -5.02 34.83
N VAL A 205 0.27 -5.77 33.76
CA VAL A 205 1.66 -5.95 33.29
C VAL A 205 2.06 -4.94 32.21
N CYS A 206 1.13 -4.11 31.75
CA CYS A 206 1.40 -3.08 30.75
C CYS A 206 2.04 -1.83 31.38
N GLU A 207 2.86 -1.14 30.62
CA GLU A 207 3.37 0.18 31.00
C GLU A 207 2.27 1.26 30.84
N HIS A 208 1.41 1.43 31.85
CA HIS A 208 0.28 2.35 31.79
C HIS A 208 0.64 3.75 31.28
N PRO A 209 1.75 4.40 31.73
CA PRO A 209 2.12 5.71 31.20
C PRO A 209 2.32 5.74 29.69
N LYS A 210 2.89 4.67 29.11
CA LYS A 210 3.07 4.57 27.64
C LYS A 210 1.74 4.39 26.94
N VAL A 211 0.84 3.56 27.49
CA VAL A 211 -0.49 3.32 26.91
C VAL A 211 -1.31 4.58 26.91
N VAL A 212 -1.27 5.37 28.00
CA VAL A 212 -1.93 6.68 28.08
C VAL A 212 -1.31 7.66 27.08
N ALA A 213 0.02 7.73 27.03
CA ALA A 213 0.73 8.69 26.18
C ALA A 213 0.57 8.42 24.67
N ILE A 214 0.39 7.15 24.26
CA ILE A 214 0.20 6.81 22.83
C ILE A 214 -1.16 7.25 22.28
N CYS A 215 -2.15 7.50 23.16
CA CYS A 215 -3.49 7.87 22.72
C CYS A 215 -3.50 9.28 22.10
N PRO A 216 -3.73 9.42 20.78
CA PRO A 216 -3.63 10.70 20.10
C PRO A 216 -4.70 11.70 20.53
N VAL A 217 -5.82 11.23 21.06
CA VAL A 217 -6.97 12.05 21.49
C VAL A 217 -7.16 12.07 23.02
N ALA A 218 -6.17 11.58 23.78
CA ALA A 218 -6.22 11.51 25.24
C ALA A 218 -7.53 10.84 25.78
N ALA A 219 -7.95 9.77 25.11
CA ALA A 219 -9.13 8.99 25.50
C ALA A 219 -8.83 7.98 26.62
N ILE A 220 -7.57 7.71 26.93
CA ILE A 220 -7.17 6.71 27.92
C ILE A 220 -6.71 7.40 29.20
N ARG A 221 -7.19 6.91 30.34
CA ARG A 221 -6.87 7.45 31.67
C ARG A 221 -6.46 6.32 32.63
N PRO A 222 -5.60 6.62 33.61
CA PRO A 222 -5.38 5.70 34.72
C PRO A 222 -6.70 5.45 35.48
N SER A 223 -6.90 4.21 35.90
CA SER A 223 -8.06 3.76 36.65
C SER A 223 -7.67 2.68 37.66
N MET A 224 -8.61 2.24 38.44
CA MET A 224 -8.48 1.13 39.39
C MET A 224 -9.59 0.10 39.11
N ALA A 225 -9.22 -1.17 39.07
CA ALA A 225 -10.17 -2.28 38.98
C ALA A 225 -9.79 -3.34 40.02
N ASP A 226 -10.74 -3.75 40.84
CA ASP A 226 -10.53 -4.75 41.91
C ASP A 226 -9.32 -4.43 42.82
N GLY A 227 -9.13 -3.15 43.17
CA GLY A 227 -8.03 -2.67 44.02
C GLY A 227 -6.65 -2.68 43.35
N LYS A 228 -6.56 -2.94 42.02
CA LYS A 228 -5.31 -2.93 41.24
C LYS A 228 -5.32 -1.80 40.22
N ALA A 229 -4.11 -1.34 39.87
CA ALA A 229 -3.96 -0.33 38.83
C ALA A 229 -4.50 -0.87 37.49
N SER A 230 -5.30 -0.07 36.80
CA SER A 230 -5.92 -0.39 35.53
C SER A 230 -5.98 0.86 34.63
N LEU A 231 -6.64 0.74 33.50
CA LEU A 231 -6.88 1.81 32.54
C LEU A 231 -8.38 1.88 32.24
N GLU A 232 -8.87 3.07 31.99
CA GLU A 232 -10.21 3.29 31.43
C GLU A 232 -10.12 4.02 30.08
N VAL A 233 -11.10 3.79 29.23
CA VAL A 233 -11.24 4.46 27.95
C VAL A 233 -12.48 5.33 27.96
N VAL A 234 -12.35 6.61 27.62
CA VAL A 234 -13.44 7.56 27.45
C VAL A 234 -14.01 7.39 26.04
N PRO A 235 -15.18 6.73 25.84
CA PRO A 235 -15.68 6.36 24.54
C PRO A 235 -15.89 7.55 23.60
N GLU A 236 -16.38 8.68 24.13
CA GLU A 236 -16.69 9.89 23.37
C GLU A 236 -15.46 10.58 22.78
N LYS A 237 -14.27 10.24 23.30
CA LYS A 237 -12.99 10.75 22.79
C LYS A 237 -12.27 9.76 21.89
N CYS A 238 -12.64 8.48 21.96
CA CYS A 238 -11.93 7.44 21.22
C CYS A 238 -12.19 7.57 19.71
N MET A 239 -11.12 7.61 18.92
CA MET A 239 -11.17 7.62 17.45
C MET A 239 -10.97 6.23 16.82
N TYR A 240 -10.97 5.17 17.61
CA TYR A 240 -10.88 3.78 17.21
C TYR A 240 -9.63 3.42 16.36
N CYS A 241 -8.51 4.09 16.57
CA CYS A 241 -7.29 3.90 15.76
C CYS A 241 -6.46 2.65 16.11
N GLY A 242 -6.68 2.05 17.30
CA GLY A 242 -5.98 0.84 17.73
C GLY A 242 -4.54 1.05 18.22
N ALA A 243 -4.02 2.27 18.30
CA ALA A 243 -2.64 2.54 18.73
C ALA A 243 -2.33 1.99 20.13
N CYS A 244 -3.30 2.04 21.04
CA CYS A 244 -3.17 1.52 22.40
C CYS A 244 -2.97 0.00 22.45
N HIS A 245 -3.66 -0.76 21.59
CA HIS A 245 -3.48 -2.21 21.50
C HIS A 245 -2.05 -2.58 21.12
N GLY A 246 -1.39 -1.78 20.28
CA GLY A 246 0.01 -1.97 19.93
C GLY A 246 0.98 -1.82 21.11
N GLN A 247 0.61 -1.08 22.15
CA GLN A 247 1.39 -0.91 23.38
C GLN A 247 1.00 -1.89 24.48
N CYS A 248 -0.25 -2.30 24.52
CA CYS A 248 -0.77 -3.22 25.50
C CYS A 248 -1.81 -4.15 24.86
N PRO A 249 -1.50 -5.43 24.66
CA PRO A 249 -2.44 -6.42 24.09
C PRO A 249 -3.76 -6.55 24.87
N SER A 250 -3.75 -6.18 26.16
CA SER A 250 -4.96 -6.16 27.00
C SER A 250 -5.92 -4.99 26.71
N MET A 251 -5.59 -4.14 25.72
CA MET A 251 -6.46 -3.09 25.18
C MET A 251 -7.04 -3.56 23.83
N GLU A 252 -7.87 -4.61 23.83
CA GLU A 252 -8.35 -5.24 22.60
C GLU A 252 -9.39 -4.38 21.88
N ILE A 253 -9.09 -4.01 20.64
CA ILE A 253 -9.95 -3.19 19.78
C ILE A 253 -10.55 -3.99 18.62
N ARG A 254 -9.92 -5.10 18.23
CA ARG A 254 -10.38 -5.90 17.11
C ARG A 254 -11.66 -6.63 17.46
N ASP A 255 -12.57 -6.69 16.51
CA ASP A 255 -13.82 -7.45 16.64
C ASP A 255 -14.22 -7.99 15.26
N ALA A 256 -14.04 -9.29 15.06
CA ALA A 256 -14.35 -9.94 13.79
C ALA A 256 -15.82 -9.84 13.37
N GLN A 257 -16.72 -9.55 14.31
CA GLN A 257 -18.17 -9.44 14.03
C GLN A 257 -18.57 -8.02 13.62
N THR A 258 -17.86 -7.00 14.13
CA THR A 258 -18.23 -5.60 13.93
C THR A 258 -17.26 -4.82 13.06
N ASP A 259 -16.00 -5.26 12.96
CA ASP A 259 -15.00 -4.58 12.13
C ASP A 259 -15.38 -4.65 10.65
N THR A 260 -15.36 -3.50 10.00
CA THR A 260 -15.68 -3.35 8.58
C THR A 260 -14.50 -2.85 7.77
N LEU A 261 -14.66 -2.79 6.45
CA LEU A 261 -13.70 -2.18 5.54
C LEU A 261 -14.26 -0.89 4.95
N SER A 262 -13.38 0.07 4.74
CA SER A 262 -13.71 1.34 4.10
C SER A 262 -12.76 1.62 2.95
N ILE A 263 -13.27 2.29 1.90
CA ILE A 263 -12.50 2.66 0.73
C ILE A 263 -12.29 4.16 0.71
N TRP A 264 -11.05 4.56 0.59
CA TRP A 264 -10.58 5.94 0.50
C TRP A 264 -9.97 6.17 -0.86
N ILE A 265 -10.27 7.30 -1.51
CA ILE A 265 -9.80 7.60 -2.86
C ILE A 265 -9.19 8.98 -2.99
N GLY A 266 -8.37 9.18 -4.04
CA GLY A 266 -7.88 10.47 -4.47
C GLY A 266 -6.50 10.84 -3.99
N GLY A 267 -5.80 9.92 -3.28
CA GLY A 267 -4.45 10.19 -2.79
C GLY A 267 -3.40 10.28 -3.90
N LYS A 268 -2.58 11.33 -3.87
CA LYS A 268 -1.39 11.44 -4.72
C LYS A 268 -0.32 12.31 -4.06
N ALA A 269 0.95 11.98 -4.29
CA ALA A 269 2.08 12.70 -3.72
C ALA A 269 2.33 14.03 -4.42
N ALA A 270 2.39 14.02 -5.74
CA ALA A 270 2.59 15.23 -6.55
C ALA A 270 2.22 14.98 -8.01
N SER A 271 1.97 16.06 -8.75
CA SER A 271 1.95 16.10 -10.21
C SER A 271 2.34 17.48 -10.70
N THR A 272 2.70 17.59 -11.97
CA THR A 272 3.02 18.86 -12.59
C THR A 272 1.83 19.81 -12.71
N ARG A 273 0.60 19.28 -12.71
CA ARG A 273 -0.65 20.05 -12.87
C ARG A 273 -1.27 20.47 -11.54
N LYS A 274 -1.16 19.63 -10.52
CA LYS A 274 -1.72 19.87 -9.19
C LYS A 274 -0.75 19.38 -8.11
N GLY A 275 -0.74 20.04 -6.98
CA GLY A 275 0.00 19.61 -5.80
C GLY A 275 -0.46 18.25 -5.23
N PRO A 276 0.11 17.81 -4.12
CA PRO A 276 -0.31 16.61 -3.43
C PRO A 276 -1.76 16.71 -2.96
N SER A 277 -2.45 15.57 -2.89
CA SER A 277 -3.81 15.46 -2.36
C SER A 277 -3.91 14.30 -1.39
N PHE A 278 -4.70 14.49 -0.33
CA PHE A 278 -5.06 13.44 0.62
C PHE A 278 -6.23 12.61 0.09
N MET A 279 -6.30 11.37 0.53
CA MET A 279 -7.45 10.51 0.28
C MET A 279 -8.65 11.00 1.08
N LYS A 280 -9.85 10.86 0.48
CA LYS A 280 -11.12 11.08 1.14
C LYS A 280 -11.96 9.82 1.12
N LEU A 281 -12.83 9.65 2.10
CA LEU A 281 -13.72 8.52 2.21
C LEU A 281 -14.67 8.46 1.02
N ALA A 282 -14.74 7.32 0.35
CA ALA A 282 -15.65 7.05 -0.75
C ALA A 282 -16.71 6.01 -0.38
N VAL A 283 -16.33 4.98 0.38
CA VAL A 283 -17.26 3.92 0.83
C VAL A 283 -16.96 3.59 2.26
N TRP A 284 -17.99 3.59 3.09
CA TRP A 284 -17.92 3.27 4.51
C TRP A 284 -18.58 1.94 4.81
N GLY A 285 -17.98 1.15 5.70
CA GLY A 285 -18.66 0.08 6.40
C GLY A 285 -18.96 -1.17 5.55
N LEU A 286 -18.10 -1.51 4.59
CA LEU A 286 -18.23 -2.75 3.83
C LEU A 286 -17.94 -3.97 4.72
N PRO A 287 -18.65 -5.11 4.54
CA PRO A 287 -18.39 -6.33 5.27
C PRO A 287 -16.93 -6.82 5.14
N ASN A 288 -16.38 -7.30 6.24
CA ASN A 288 -15.03 -7.89 6.27
C ASN A 288 -15.11 -9.40 5.99
N ASN A 289 -15.62 -9.78 4.82
CA ASN A 289 -15.95 -11.15 4.41
C ASN A 289 -14.76 -11.90 3.79
N ALA A 290 -13.82 -12.36 4.65
CA ALA A 290 -12.76 -13.26 4.19
C ALA A 290 -13.37 -14.59 3.63
N PRO A 291 -12.72 -15.27 2.66
CA PRO A 291 -11.42 -14.93 2.06
C PRO A 291 -11.48 -14.12 0.76
N ARG A 292 -12.66 -13.71 0.28
CA ARG A 292 -12.81 -13.10 -1.04
C ARG A 292 -13.24 -11.63 -1.04
N TRP A 293 -13.80 -11.13 0.06
CA TRP A 293 -14.29 -9.72 0.20
C TRP A 293 -15.07 -9.24 -1.03
N PRO A 294 -16.17 -9.92 -1.44
CA PRO A 294 -16.86 -9.63 -2.69
C PRO A 294 -17.39 -8.19 -2.76
N GLU A 295 -17.90 -7.65 -1.67
CA GLU A 295 -18.43 -6.29 -1.61
C GLU A 295 -17.34 -5.23 -1.83
N VAL A 296 -16.13 -5.51 -1.33
CA VAL A 296 -14.97 -4.64 -1.56
C VAL A 296 -14.53 -4.71 -3.02
N GLY A 297 -14.49 -5.91 -3.59
CA GLY A 297 -14.18 -6.14 -5.02
C GLY A 297 -15.14 -5.40 -5.94
N GLU A 298 -16.44 -5.54 -5.71
CA GLU A 298 -17.50 -4.86 -6.46
C GLU A 298 -17.40 -3.34 -6.36
N ALA A 299 -17.17 -2.81 -5.15
CA ALA A 299 -17.02 -1.37 -4.94
C ALA A 299 -15.78 -0.82 -5.65
N VAL A 300 -14.64 -1.51 -5.59
CA VAL A 300 -13.43 -1.10 -6.31
C VAL A 300 -13.62 -1.17 -7.82
N LYS A 301 -14.24 -2.22 -8.36
CA LYS A 301 -14.61 -2.32 -9.78
C LYS A 301 -15.50 -1.17 -10.21
N LYS A 302 -16.50 -0.84 -9.41
CA LYS A 302 -17.41 0.28 -9.70
C LYS A 302 -16.67 1.61 -9.77
N ILE A 303 -15.75 1.88 -8.84
CA ILE A 303 -14.92 3.09 -8.85
C ILE A 303 -14.07 3.13 -10.12
N ILE A 304 -13.42 2.03 -10.48
CA ILE A 304 -12.56 1.96 -11.67
C ILE A 304 -13.39 2.16 -12.94
N GLU A 305 -14.59 1.61 -13.03
CA GLU A 305 -15.45 1.70 -14.22
C GLU A 305 -15.95 3.14 -14.44
N VAL A 306 -16.44 3.80 -13.40
CA VAL A 306 -16.87 5.21 -13.56
C VAL A 306 -15.69 6.15 -13.83
N TYR A 307 -14.50 5.83 -13.31
CA TYR A 307 -13.27 6.54 -13.62
C TYR A 307 -12.85 6.31 -15.07
N ARG A 308 -12.87 5.05 -15.55
CA ARG A 308 -12.51 4.69 -16.93
C ARG A 308 -13.33 5.46 -17.96
N THR A 309 -14.62 5.55 -17.71
CA THR A 309 -15.57 6.19 -18.65
C THR A 309 -15.65 7.71 -18.50
N GLY A 310 -15.37 8.25 -17.30
CA GLY A 310 -15.59 9.67 -16.98
C GLY A 310 -14.34 10.55 -16.97
N ALA A 311 -13.15 9.97 -16.84
CA ALA A 311 -11.92 10.73 -16.76
C ALA A 311 -11.32 11.03 -18.13
N ARG A 312 -10.56 12.12 -18.19
CA ARG A 312 -9.81 12.53 -19.39
C ARG A 312 -8.51 11.71 -19.49
N PRO A 313 -7.92 11.55 -20.68
CA PRO A 313 -6.59 10.97 -20.83
C PRO A 313 -5.57 11.67 -19.92
N TYR A 314 -4.75 10.88 -19.24
CA TYR A 314 -3.71 11.32 -18.29
C TYR A 314 -4.23 11.97 -16.99
N GLU A 315 -5.53 11.98 -16.74
CA GLU A 315 -6.14 12.49 -15.51
C GLU A 315 -6.09 11.40 -14.42
N ARG A 316 -5.53 11.71 -13.26
CA ARG A 316 -5.50 10.78 -12.12
C ARG A 316 -6.86 10.69 -11.44
N LEU A 317 -7.16 9.58 -10.78
CA LEU A 317 -8.45 9.34 -10.11
C LEU A 317 -8.86 10.52 -9.19
N GLY A 318 -7.95 10.98 -8.33
CA GLY A 318 -8.24 12.11 -7.45
C GLY A 318 -8.48 13.43 -8.20
N GLU A 319 -7.75 13.68 -9.29
CA GLU A 319 -7.95 14.87 -10.12
C GLU A 319 -9.32 14.85 -10.82
N TRP A 320 -9.72 13.67 -11.28
CA TRP A 320 -11.03 13.46 -11.87
C TRP A 320 -12.17 13.71 -10.86
N VAL A 321 -12.09 13.13 -9.67
CA VAL A 321 -13.10 13.34 -8.62
C VAL A 321 -13.19 14.81 -8.22
N GLU A 322 -12.06 15.50 -8.05
CA GLU A 322 -12.05 16.95 -7.76
C GLU A 322 -12.67 17.78 -8.89
N ARG A 323 -12.46 17.38 -10.14
CA ARG A 323 -13.03 18.09 -11.31
C ARG A 323 -14.53 17.93 -11.41
N ILE A 324 -15.06 16.72 -11.22
CA ILE A 324 -16.51 16.47 -11.32
C ILE A 324 -17.27 16.83 -10.05
N GLY A 325 -16.57 16.89 -8.91
CA GLY A 325 -17.11 17.09 -7.57
C GLY A 325 -17.63 15.80 -6.92
N TRP A 326 -17.57 15.77 -5.57
CA TRP A 326 -17.96 14.60 -4.78
C TRP A 326 -19.44 14.24 -4.95
N LYS A 327 -20.34 15.22 -5.04
CA LYS A 327 -21.76 14.97 -5.31
C LYS A 327 -21.94 14.12 -6.57
N ARG A 328 -21.30 14.54 -7.65
CA ARG A 328 -21.39 13.82 -8.93
C ARG A 328 -20.75 12.45 -8.86
N PHE A 329 -19.67 12.29 -8.11
CA PHE A 329 -19.05 10.99 -7.87
C PHE A 329 -20.02 10.00 -7.19
N PHE A 330 -20.71 10.42 -6.12
CA PHE A 330 -21.71 9.59 -5.44
C PHE A 330 -22.92 9.27 -6.35
N GLU A 331 -23.37 10.20 -7.16
CA GLU A 331 -24.43 9.95 -8.15
C GLU A 331 -24.02 8.87 -9.18
N LEU A 332 -22.78 8.93 -9.70
CA LEU A 332 -22.27 7.99 -10.70
C LEU A 332 -22.02 6.59 -10.12
N THR A 333 -21.54 6.52 -8.92
CA THR A 333 -21.23 5.25 -8.25
C THR A 333 -22.45 4.63 -7.58
N GLY A 334 -23.43 5.43 -7.19
CA GLY A 334 -24.58 4.99 -6.40
C GLY A 334 -24.22 4.63 -4.96
N PHE A 335 -23.03 4.96 -4.48
CA PHE A 335 -22.65 4.72 -3.09
C PHE A 335 -23.42 5.62 -2.14
N PRO A 336 -23.81 5.11 -0.96
CA PRO A 336 -24.53 5.91 0.03
C PRO A 336 -23.64 6.99 0.63
N PHE A 337 -24.09 8.22 0.60
CA PHE A 337 -23.48 9.30 1.37
C PHE A 337 -23.97 9.24 2.82
N THR A 338 -23.07 9.08 3.77
CA THR A 338 -23.37 8.90 5.18
C THR A 338 -22.74 10.00 6.03
N LYS A 339 -23.12 10.09 7.30
CA LYS A 339 -22.53 11.02 8.28
C LYS A 339 -20.99 10.89 8.39
N TYR A 340 -20.44 9.72 8.07
CA TYR A 340 -19.00 9.46 8.13
C TYR A 340 -18.19 10.11 6.99
N HIS A 341 -18.85 10.59 5.94
CA HIS A 341 -18.24 11.36 4.85
C HIS A 341 -18.14 12.85 5.18
N ILE A 342 -18.81 13.30 6.24
CA ILE A 342 -18.76 14.69 6.70
C ILE A 342 -17.64 14.78 7.72
N ASP A 343 -16.68 15.67 7.48
CA ASP A 343 -15.66 15.99 8.46
C ASP A 343 -16.36 16.56 9.70
N ASP A 344 -16.47 15.75 10.76
CA ASP A 344 -16.89 16.24 12.06
C ASP A 344 -15.80 17.20 12.55
N PHE A 345 -16.12 18.49 12.57
CA PHE A 345 -15.18 19.55 12.97
C PHE A 345 -14.55 19.27 14.33
N LYS A 346 -15.29 18.68 15.26
CA LYS A 346 -14.80 18.31 16.60
C LYS A 346 -13.77 17.18 16.51
N ASN A 347 -14.08 16.12 15.77
CA ASN A 347 -13.19 14.98 15.60
C ASN A 347 -12.05 15.31 14.63
N ALA A 348 -12.30 16.03 13.54
CA ALA A 348 -11.28 16.50 12.62
C ALA A 348 -10.26 17.40 13.31
N ARG A 349 -10.72 18.30 14.19
CA ARG A 349 -9.82 19.16 14.97
C ARG A 349 -8.98 18.36 15.97
N ALA A 350 -9.56 17.38 16.65
CA ALA A 350 -8.81 16.48 17.52
C ALA A 350 -7.78 15.67 16.74
N THR A 351 -8.15 15.14 15.58
CA THR A 351 -7.27 14.38 14.68
C THR A 351 -6.18 15.26 14.09
N LEU A 352 -6.50 16.47 13.61
CA LEU A 352 -5.51 17.43 13.12
C LEU A 352 -4.53 17.87 14.20
N ASN A 353 -5.01 18.16 15.40
CA ASN A 353 -4.15 18.55 16.52
C ASN A 353 -3.22 17.41 16.96
N THR A 354 -3.60 16.16 16.72
CA THR A 354 -2.78 14.99 17.08
C THR A 354 -1.90 14.52 15.95
N SER A 355 -2.33 14.64 14.70
CA SER A 355 -1.52 14.29 13.53
C SER A 355 -0.47 15.36 13.19
N SER A 356 -0.74 16.64 13.48
CA SER A 356 0.24 17.71 13.32
C SER A 356 1.26 17.78 14.46
N HIS A 357 0.95 17.20 15.61
CA HIS A 357 1.88 16.99 16.71
C HIS A 357 2.47 15.57 16.61
N VAL A 358 3.18 15.29 15.52
CA VAL A 358 4.15 14.19 15.52
C VAL A 358 5.13 14.51 16.65
N ARG A 359 4.86 13.97 17.81
CA ARG A 359 5.85 13.94 18.88
C ARG A 359 6.88 12.90 18.47
N LEU A 360 7.88 13.35 17.75
CA LEU A 360 9.09 12.61 17.51
C LEU A 360 9.80 12.32 18.85
#